data_12bcd59ee22dcce6282aac9fb966d2ef
#
_entry.id   12bcd59ee22dcce6282aac9fb966d2ef
#
_cell.length_a   1.000
_cell.length_b   1.000
_cell.length_c   1.000
_cell.angle_alpha   90.00
_cell.angle_beta   90.00
_cell.angle_gamma   90.00
#
_symmetry.space_group_name_H-M   'P 1'
#
loop_
_entity.id
_entity.type
_entity.pdbx_description
1 polymer ?
#
loop_
_entity_poly.entity_id
_entity_poly.type
_entity_poly.pdbx_seq_one_letter_code
_entity_poly.pdbx_strand_id
1 'polypeptide(L)'
;MYFNIIEAVYSDKFRIDLKFRNGKSGIADLEKYISDGEIFTDIRSIDNFKKFSVEFGTLTWNNGEIDIAPETLYEKTTGEKIVFENIVKKTG
;
A
#
# COMPACT_ATOMS: atom_id res chain seq x y z
N MET A 1 9.14 -11.18 -1.31
CA MET A 1 9.46 -9.91 -2.01
C MET A 1 9.86 -8.83 -1.01
N TYR A 2 10.77 -7.98 -1.41
CA TYR A 2 11.26 -6.91 -0.53
C TYR A 2 10.17 -5.95 -0.09
N PHE A 3 9.19 -5.75 -0.97
CA PHE A 3 8.16 -4.75 -0.73
C PHE A 3 6.96 -5.29 0.03
N ASN A 4 7.03 -6.55 0.45
CA ASN A 4 5.95 -7.10 1.25
C ASN A 4 5.82 -6.35 2.56
N ILE A 5 4.58 -6.07 2.94
CA ILE A 5 4.27 -5.45 4.22
C ILE A 5 4.29 -6.53 5.28
N ILE A 6 4.95 -6.25 6.40
CA ILE A 6 4.96 -7.16 7.54
C ILE A 6 4.16 -6.62 8.71
N GLU A 7 3.83 -5.33 8.69
CA GLU A 7 3.05 -4.72 9.76
C GLU A 7 2.32 -3.50 9.24
N ALA A 8 1.10 -3.29 9.71
CA ALA A 8 0.31 -2.12 9.35
C ALA A 8 -0.51 -1.68 10.56
N VAL A 9 -0.42 -0.38 10.90
CA VAL A 9 -1.15 0.20 12.01
C VAL A 9 -1.84 1.47 11.51
N TYR A 10 -3.15 1.56 11.76
CA TYR A 10 -3.90 2.74 11.37
C TYR A 10 -3.37 3.97 12.11
N SER A 11 -3.17 5.07 11.39
CA SER A 11 -2.70 6.32 11.97
C SER A 11 -3.85 7.29 12.16
N ASP A 12 -4.27 7.95 11.09
CA ASP A 12 -5.42 8.86 11.11
C ASP A 12 -5.90 9.08 9.68
N LYS A 13 -7.10 9.60 9.53
CA LYS A 13 -7.69 9.89 8.21
C LYS A 13 -7.50 8.70 7.27
N PHE A 14 -6.80 8.87 6.14
CA PHE A 14 -6.50 7.79 5.21
C PHE A 14 -5.01 7.47 5.22
N ARG A 15 -4.41 7.51 6.41
CA ARG A 15 -2.99 7.24 6.62
C ARG A 15 -2.80 5.99 7.46
N ILE A 16 -1.86 5.17 7.02
CA ILE A 16 -1.52 3.91 7.68
C ILE A 16 -0.01 3.85 7.83
N ASP A 17 0.43 3.51 9.04
CA ASP A 17 1.85 3.30 9.31
C ASP A 17 2.22 1.90 8.87
N LEU A 18 3.16 1.80 7.94
CA LEU A 18 3.54 0.54 7.31
C LEU A 18 4.99 0.20 7.59
N LYS A 19 5.24 -1.09 7.76
CA LYS A 19 6.58 -1.62 7.87
C LYS A 19 6.77 -2.68 6.79
N PHE A 20 7.87 -2.58 6.08
CA PHE A 20 8.16 -3.45 4.95
C PHE A 20 9.24 -4.46 5.30
N ARG A 21 9.25 -5.56 4.56
CA ARG A 21 10.18 -6.65 4.79
C ARG A 21 11.65 -6.22 4.66
N ASN A 22 11.93 -5.22 3.85
CA ASN A 22 13.29 -4.72 3.68
C ASN A 22 13.75 -3.82 4.82
N GLY A 23 12.92 -3.64 5.86
CA GLY A 23 13.26 -2.84 7.02
C GLY A 23 12.82 -1.39 6.94
N LYS A 24 12.35 -0.93 5.80
CA LYS A 24 11.85 0.43 5.68
C LYS A 24 10.45 0.54 6.27
N SER A 25 10.12 1.71 6.78
CA SER A 25 8.82 1.97 7.37
C SER A 25 8.45 3.43 7.19
N GLY A 26 7.19 3.75 7.42
CA GLY A 26 6.71 5.11 7.34
C GLY A 26 5.21 5.14 7.16
N ILE A 27 4.67 6.34 6.99
CA ILE A 27 3.23 6.53 6.86
C ILE A 27 2.87 6.67 5.39
N ALA A 28 1.95 5.84 4.94
CA ALA A 28 1.38 5.93 3.61
C ALA A 28 0.10 6.75 3.69
N ASP A 29 0.03 7.84 2.96
CA ASP A 29 -1.19 8.63 2.83
C ASP A 29 -1.87 8.19 1.54
N LEU A 30 -3.00 7.53 1.68
CA LEU A 30 -3.69 6.90 0.56
C LEU A 30 -4.91 7.68 0.09
N GLU A 31 -5.18 8.84 0.67
CA GLU A 31 -6.38 9.60 0.36
C GLU A 31 -6.52 9.87 -1.14
N LYS A 32 -5.47 10.37 -1.74
CA LYS A 32 -5.49 10.71 -3.15
C LYS A 32 -5.60 9.47 -4.04
N TYR A 33 -4.88 8.43 -3.66
CA TYR A 33 -4.86 7.20 -4.44
C TYR A 33 -6.23 6.54 -4.51
N ILE A 34 -6.96 6.51 -3.38
CA ILE A 34 -8.26 5.85 -3.33
C ILE A 34 -9.40 6.78 -3.75
N SER A 35 -9.11 8.04 -4.08
CA SER A 35 -10.14 8.98 -4.51
C SER A 35 -10.61 8.71 -5.94
N ASP A 36 -9.84 7.96 -6.71
CA ASP A 36 -10.13 7.59 -8.08
C ASP A 36 -10.46 6.10 -8.17
N GLY A 37 -11.37 5.78 -9.08
CA GLY A 37 -11.71 4.39 -9.36
C GLY A 37 -12.83 3.87 -8.48
N GLU A 38 -13.79 3.22 -9.12
CA GLU A 38 -14.97 2.69 -8.41
C GLU A 38 -14.62 1.58 -7.44
N ILE A 39 -13.53 0.87 -7.67
CA ILE A 39 -13.12 -0.23 -6.80
C ILE A 39 -12.85 0.24 -5.38
N PHE A 40 -12.48 1.51 -5.20
CA PHE A 40 -12.13 2.03 -3.88
C PHE A 40 -13.29 2.73 -3.17
N THR A 41 -14.50 2.70 -3.74
CA THR A 41 -15.64 3.41 -3.19
C THR A 41 -15.90 3.08 -1.73
N ASP A 42 -15.88 1.78 -1.40
CA ASP A 42 -16.20 1.33 -0.05
C ASP A 42 -15.22 1.83 1.00
N ILE A 43 -13.96 2.01 0.63
CA ILE A 43 -12.94 2.39 1.60
C ILE A 43 -12.69 3.90 1.66
N ARG A 44 -13.51 4.68 0.97
CA ARG A 44 -13.49 6.14 1.11
C ARG A 44 -14.16 6.59 2.40
N SER A 45 -14.85 5.70 3.09
CA SER A 45 -15.34 5.93 4.45
C SER A 45 -14.23 5.55 5.42
N ILE A 46 -13.92 6.42 6.37
CA ILE A 46 -12.86 6.15 7.34
C ILE A 46 -13.16 4.88 8.13
N ASP A 47 -14.42 4.68 8.51
CA ASP A 47 -14.78 3.48 9.25
C ASP A 47 -14.45 2.20 8.48
N ASN A 48 -14.69 2.19 7.18
CA ASN A 48 -14.36 1.04 6.35
C ASN A 48 -12.87 0.97 6.07
N PHE A 49 -12.25 2.12 5.84
CA PHE A 49 -10.82 2.19 5.58
C PHE A 49 -10.00 1.56 6.70
N LYS A 50 -10.43 1.77 7.94
CA LYS A 50 -9.72 1.25 9.11
C LYS A 50 -9.80 -0.27 9.22
N LYS A 51 -10.67 -0.92 8.48
CA LYS A 51 -10.89 -2.37 8.56
C LYS A 51 -10.01 -3.14 7.58
N PHE A 52 -8.82 -2.65 7.33
CA PHE A 52 -7.88 -3.34 6.45
C PHE A 52 -7.33 -4.60 7.10
N SER A 53 -6.81 -5.48 6.26
CA SER A 53 -6.04 -6.64 6.68
C SER A 53 -4.74 -6.66 5.91
N VAL A 54 -3.73 -7.33 6.48
CA VAL A 54 -2.48 -7.59 5.76
C VAL A 54 -2.54 -9.03 5.30
N GLU A 55 -2.63 -9.23 4.00
CA GLU A 55 -2.70 -10.56 3.41
C GLU A 55 -1.80 -10.63 2.20
N PHE A 56 -1.07 -11.72 2.08
CA PHE A 56 -0.15 -11.91 0.95
C PHE A 56 0.84 -10.76 0.79
N GLY A 57 1.22 -10.16 1.92
CA GLY A 57 2.22 -9.10 1.91
C GLY A 57 1.71 -7.73 1.48
N THR A 58 0.39 -7.52 1.44
CA THR A 58 -0.16 -6.22 1.07
C THR A 58 -1.39 -5.88 1.91
N LEU A 59 -1.91 -4.67 1.71
CA LEU A 59 -3.15 -4.25 2.35
C LEU A 59 -4.35 -4.70 1.53
N THR A 60 -5.34 -5.27 2.22
CA THR A 60 -6.58 -5.67 1.58
C THR A 60 -7.77 -5.22 2.41
N TRP A 61 -8.92 -5.14 1.76
CA TRP A 61 -10.21 -4.83 2.38
C TRP A 61 -11.26 -5.78 1.80
N ASN A 62 -12.35 -5.96 2.53
CA ASN A 62 -13.50 -6.75 2.06
C ASN A 62 -13.09 -8.15 1.61
N ASN A 63 -12.33 -8.84 2.46
CA ASN A 63 -11.90 -10.23 2.19
C ASN A 63 -11.10 -10.36 0.90
N GLY A 64 -10.30 -9.34 0.60
CA GLY A 64 -9.43 -9.38 -0.56
C GLY A 64 -10.03 -8.83 -1.84
N GLU A 65 -11.28 -8.39 -1.81
CA GLU A 65 -11.88 -7.78 -3.00
C GLU A 65 -11.19 -6.49 -3.40
N ILE A 66 -10.68 -5.76 -2.42
CA ILE A 66 -9.94 -4.53 -2.67
C ILE A 66 -8.53 -4.74 -2.16
N ASP A 67 -7.54 -4.44 -3.00
CA ASP A 67 -6.16 -4.49 -2.56
C ASP A 67 -5.38 -3.36 -3.22
N ILE A 68 -4.22 -3.06 -2.64
CA ILE A 68 -3.27 -2.10 -3.20
C ILE A 68 -1.95 -2.82 -3.27
N ALA A 69 -1.32 -2.80 -4.44
CA ALA A 69 -0.07 -3.51 -4.64
C ALA A 69 1.02 -3.05 -3.66
N PRO A 70 1.85 -3.96 -3.16
CA PRO A 70 2.93 -3.58 -2.23
C PRO A 70 3.85 -2.52 -2.80
N GLU A 71 4.13 -2.57 -4.10
CA GLU A 71 4.99 -1.58 -4.76
C GLU A 71 4.40 -0.18 -4.65
N THR A 72 3.09 -0.07 -4.85
CA THR A 72 2.41 1.22 -4.73
C THR A 72 2.50 1.74 -3.31
N LEU A 73 2.24 0.86 -2.34
CA LEU A 73 2.32 1.24 -0.92
C LEU A 73 3.73 1.68 -0.56
N TYR A 74 4.73 0.99 -1.07
CA TYR A 74 6.12 1.33 -0.82
C TYR A 74 6.44 2.73 -1.35
N GLU A 75 6.01 3.05 -2.56
CA GLU A 75 6.23 4.38 -3.13
C GLU A 75 5.52 5.46 -2.34
N LYS A 76 4.28 5.20 -1.90
CA LYS A 76 3.52 6.16 -1.09
C LYS A 76 4.13 6.39 0.28
N THR A 77 4.82 5.39 0.82
CA THR A 77 5.42 5.45 2.15
C THR A 77 6.78 6.12 2.11
N THR A 78 7.62 5.72 1.17
CA THR A 78 9.03 6.15 1.15
C THR A 78 9.29 7.29 0.16
N GLY A 79 8.42 7.49 -0.80
CA GLY A 79 8.64 8.44 -1.87
C GLY A 79 9.57 7.91 -2.96
N GLU A 80 10.08 6.71 -2.79
CA GLU A 80 10.97 6.10 -3.78
C GLU A 80 10.18 5.41 -4.86
N LYS A 81 10.51 5.67 -6.11
CA LYS A 81 9.90 4.97 -7.23
C LYS A 81 10.63 3.67 -7.50
N ILE A 82 9.85 2.66 -7.82
CA ILE A 82 10.39 1.37 -8.23
C ILE A 82 10.52 1.39 -9.74
N VAL A 83 11.75 1.26 -10.24
CA VAL A 83 12.03 1.41 -11.66
C VAL A 83 12.42 0.07 -12.24
N PHE A 84 11.43 -0.65 -12.76
CA PHE A 84 11.65 -1.99 -13.30
C PHE A 84 12.45 -1.98 -14.61
N GLU A 85 12.33 -0.92 -15.39
CA GLU A 85 13.08 -0.82 -16.64
C GLU A 85 14.60 -0.84 -16.43
N ASN A 86 15.05 -0.34 -15.30
CA ASN A 86 16.47 -0.35 -15.00
C ASN A 86 17.02 -1.76 -14.89
N ILE A 87 16.19 -2.66 -14.39
CA ILE A 87 16.56 -4.06 -14.27
C ILE A 87 16.67 -4.67 -15.65
N VAL A 88 15.73 -4.37 -16.52
CA VAL A 88 15.73 -4.89 -17.90
C VAL A 88 16.94 -4.37 -18.65
N LYS A 89 17.27 -3.09 -18.51
CA LYS A 89 18.41 -2.50 -19.18
C LYS A 89 19.72 -3.14 -18.76
N LYS A 90 19.83 -3.54 -17.52
CA LYS A 90 21.04 -4.18 -17.00
C LYS A 90 21.24 -5.59 -17.56
N THR A 91 20.16 -6.23 -17.89
CA THR A 91 20.21 -7.59 -18.41
C THR A 91 20.29 -7.63 -19.93
N GLY A 92 19.95 -6.53 -20.58
CA GLY A 92 19.98 -6.44 -22.02
C GLY A 92 21.30 -5.90 -22.57
#